data_c80b83d9d40a26eaacb658c7f905e1a1
#
_entry.id   c80b83d9d40a26eaacb658c7f905e1a1
#
_cell.length_a   1.000
_cell.length_b   1.000
_cell.length_c   1.000
_cell.angle_alpha   90.00
_cell.angle_beta   90.00
_cell.angle_gamma   90.00
#
_symmetry.space_group_name_H-M   'P 1'
#
loop_
_entity.id
_entity.type
_entity.pdbx_description
1 polymer ?
#
loop_
_entity_poly.entity_id
_entity_poly.type
_entity_poly.pdbx_seq_one_letter_code
_entity_poly.pdbx_strand_id
1 'polypeptide(L)'
;YERGEQNMPTIKEIAEIAGVSRGTVDRVLNNRGSVNSSTEKKIRDIASALHYTPNRAGLVLAAQKKNLKLGFIVFGHTNPFFDKVLVGANEESEELKCYNCQVITRKAGVSAEEMMSAVNSLVEEGVNGLAIAPGNTDIMRSKIAELASKGIPVVTLNTDIENSERIAYVGSNYRDSGR
;
A
#
# COMPACT_ATOMS: atom_id res chain seq x y z
N TYR A 1 -20.99 -35.47 -0.74
CA TYR A 1 -19.95 -34.72 -0.05
C TYR A 1 -20.46 -33.29 0.15
N GLU A 2 -21.00 -33.04 1.32
CA GLU A 2 -21.44 -31.73 1.77
C GLU A 2 -20.17 -30.85 1.95
N ARG A 3 -20.02 -29.85 1.12
CA ARG A 3 -19.10 -28.73 1.44
C ARG A 3 -19.76 -27.92 2.54
N GLY A 4 -19.36 -28.17 3.79
CA GLY A 4 -19.71 -27.27 4.89
C GLY A 4 -19.35 -25.84 4.51
N GLU A 5 -20.31 -24.94 4.57
CA GLU A 5 -20.10 -23.50 4.52
C GLU A 5 -19.15 -23.14 5.67
N GLN A 6 -17.87 -22.98 5.38
CA GLN A 6 -16.94 -22.38 6.35
C GLN A 6 -17.34 -20.92 6.47
N ASN A 7 -18.13 -20.64 7.51
CA ASN A 7 -18.53 -19.29 7.86
C ASN A 7 -17.26 -18.50 8.19
N MET A 8 -16.86 -17.61 7.28
CA MET A 8 -15.66 -16.79 7.48
C MET A 8 -15.86 -15.90 8.71
N PRO A 9 -14.90 -15.89 9.65
CA PRO A 9 -15.02 -15.10 10.87
C PRO A 9 -15.26 -13.62 10.55
N THR A 10 -16.07 -12.97 11.36
CA THR A 10 -16.50 -11.60 11.15
C THR A 10 -15.94 -10.68 12.24
N ILE A 11 -15.85 -9.37 11.95
CA ILE A 11 -15.50 -8.34 12.98
C ILE A 11 -16.46 -8.42 14.17
N LYS A 12 -17.72 -8.85 13.95
CA LYS A 12 -18.71 -9.01 15.02
C LYS A 12 -18.29 -10.13 15.98
N GLU A 13 -17.90 -11.26 15.48
CA GLU A 13 -17.46 -12.40 16.31
C GLU A 13 -16.17 -12.07 17.07
N ILE A 14 -15.20 -11.42 16.43
CA ILE A 14 -13.99 -10.95 17.11
C ILE A 14 -14.35 -9.99 18.24
N ALA A 15 -15.28 -9.07 18.02
CA ALA A 15 -15.74 -8.10 19.03
C ALA A 15 -16.41 -8.78 20.23
N GLU A 16 -17.25 -9.78 19.96
CA GLU A 16 -17.92 -10.59 21.00
C GLU A 16 -16.92 -11.38 21.84
N ILE A 17 -15.97 -12.08 21.20
CA ILE A 17 -14.92 -12.83 21.90
C ILE A 17 -13.96 -11.92 22.68
N ALA A 18 -13.61 -10.78 22.11
CA ALA A 18 -12.72 -9.81 22.76
C ALA A 18 -13.42 -9.01 23.87
N GLY A 19 -14.75 -8.98 23.91
CA GLY A 19 -15.54 -8.17 24.86
C GLY A 19 -15.45 -6.67 24.59
N VAL A 20 -15.36 -6.27 23.31
CA VAL A 20 -15.22 -4.86 22.91
C VAL A 20 -16.21 -4.50 21.80
N SER A 21 -16.33 -3.20 21.48
CA SER A 21 -17.16 -2.77 20.36
C SER A 21 -16.56 -3.15 19.00
N ARG A 22 -17.42 -3.33 17.98
CA ARG A 22 -16.96 -3.54 16.58
C ARG A 22 -16.06 -2.40 16.10
N GLY A 23 -16.35 -1.17 16.50
CA GLY A 23 -15.52 -0.02 16.17
C GLY A 23 -14.11 -0.07 16.78
N THR A 24 -13.96 -0.70 17.96
CA THR A 24 -12.64 -0.94 18.57
C THR A 24 -11.85 -1.98 17.78
N VAL A 25 -12.50 -3.07 17.38
CA VAL A 25 -11.89 -4.10 16.51
C VAL A 25 -11.47 -3.50 15.16
N ASP A 26 -12.35 -2.73 14.51
CA ASP A 26 -12.06 -2.07 13.23
C ASP A 26 -10.85 -1.13 13.33
N ARG A 27 -10.75 -0.34 14.40
CA ARG A 27 -9.58 0.54 14.63
C ARG A 27 -8.28 -0.25 14.77
N VAL A 28 -8.29 -1.35 15.52
CA VAL A 28 -7.12 -2.19 15.71
C VAL A 28 -6.70 -2.88 14.42
N LEU A 29 -7.63 -3.50 13.71
CA LEU A 29 -7.32 -4.27 12.50
C LEU A 29 -6.90 -3.38 11.32
N ASN A 30 -7.39 -2.14 11.28
CA ASN A 30 -7.07 -1.16 10.25
C ASN A 30 -6.03 -0.10 10.69
N ASN A 31 -5.40 -0.27 11.86
CA ASN A 31 -4.43 0.67 12.43
C ASN A 31 -4.95 2.12 12.51
N ARG A 32 -6.22 2.30 12.85
CA ARG A 32 -6.88 3.61 12.93
C ARG A 32 -7.06 4.04 14.39
N GLY A 33 -6.28 5.02 14.82
CA GLY A 33 -6.37 5.62 16.16
C GLY A 33 -5.75 4.75 17.26
N SER A 34 -5.62 5.33 18.46
CA SER A 34 -5.02 4.67 19.61
C SER A 34 -6.03 3.78 20.34
N VAL A 35 -5.67 2.52 20.52
CA VAL A 35 -6.35 1.57 21.41
C VAL A 35 -5.33 1.13 22.46
N ASN A 36 -5.80 0.84 23.67
CA ASN A 36 -4.91 0.32 24.70
C ASN A 36 -4.16 -0.92 24.20
N SER A 37 -2.83 -0.97 24.45
CA SER A 37 -1.94 -2.00 23.94
C SER A 37 -2.33 -3.43 24.33
N SER A 38 -2.89 -3.62 25.53
CA SER A 38 -3.39 -4.93 25.96
C SER A 38 -4.64 -5.35 25.18
N THR A 39 -5.54 -4.42 24.89
CA THR A 39 -6.75 -4.65 24.09
C THR A 39 -6.38 -4.88 22.63
N GLU A 40 -5.42 -4.13 22.11
CA GLU A 40 -4.91 -4.32 20.75
C GLU A 40 -4.32 -5.72 20.56
N LYS A 41 -3.44 -6.14 21.46
CA LYS A 41 -2.84 -7.49 21.45
C LYS A 41 -3.93 -8.56 21.48
N LYS A 42 -4.88 -8.46 22.42
CA LYS A 42 -6.00 -9.41 22.55
C LYS A 42 -6.78 -9.55 21.23
N ILE A 43 -7.11 -8.44 20.58
CA ILE A 43 -7.86 -8.45 19.32
C ILE A 43 -7.05 -9.10 18.20
N ARG A 44 -5.75 -8.79 18.08
CA ARG A 44 -4.88 -9.39 17.06
C ARG A 44 -4.69 -10.90 17.28
N ASP A 45 -4.53 -11.34 18.51
CA ASP A 45 -4.40 -12.76 18.86
C ASP A 45 -5.69 -13.53 18.49
N ILE A 46 -6.87 -12.98 18.79
CA ILE A 46 -8.17 -13.57 18.43
C ILE A 46 -8.33 -13.61 16.90
N ALA A 47 -8.04 -12.52 16.20
CA ALA A 47 -8.13 -12.46 14.74
C ALA A 47 -7.21 -13.50 14.07
N SER A 48 -5.99 -13.66 14.59
CA SER A 48 -5.05 -14.68 14.12
C SER A 48 -5.56 -16.09 14.38
N ALA A 49 -6.05 -16.37 15.59
CA ALA A 49 -6.57 -17.69 15.96
C ALA A 49 -7.80 -18.11 15.12
N LEU A 50 -8.62 -17.13 14.75
CA LEU A 50 -9.78 -17.34 13.87
C LEU A 50 -9.43 -17.34 12.38
N HIS A 51 -8.15 -17.13 12.01
CA HIS A 51 -7.74 -16.92 10.63
C HIS A 51 -8.57 -15.83 9.92
N TYR A 52 -8.90 -14.76 10.65
CA TYR A 52 -9.68 -13.66 10.11
C TYR A 52 -8.93 -12.97 8.97
N THR A 53 -9.55 -12.92 7.82
CA THR A 53 -9.14 -12.08 6.70
C THR A 53 -10.15 -10.95 6.51
N PRO A 54 -9.71 -9.68 6.35
CA PRO A 54 -10.63 -8.58 6.08
C PRO A 54 -11.53 -8.89 4.90
N ASN A 55 -12.83 -8.61 5.05
CA ASN A 55 -13.78 -8.80 3.95
C ASN A 55 -13.42 -7.86 2.79
N ARG A 56 -12.77 -8.41 1.78
CA ARG A 56 -12.36 -7.66 0.59
C ARG A 56 -13.56 -7.00 -0.11
N ALA A 57 -14.74 -7.61 -0.07
CA ALA A 57 -15.95 -7.05 -0.68
C ALA A 57 -16.36 -5.69 -0.06
N GLY A 58 -16.22 -5.51 1.24
CA GLY A 58 -16.46 -4.22 1.90
C GLY A 58 -15.42 -3.16 1.53
N LEU A 59 -14.15 -3.57 1.40
CA LEU A 59 -13.08 -2.69 0.92
C LEU A 59 -13.28 -2.30 -0.55
N VAL A 60 -13.70 -3.25 -1.38
CA VAL A 60 -14.09 -3.03 -2.79
C VAL A 60 -15.17 -1.96 -2.89
N LEU A 61 -16.27 -2.14 -2.15
CA LEU A 61 -17.40 -1.20 -2.19
C LEU A 61 -17.01 0.21 -1.72
N ALA A 62 -16.12 0.31 -0.73
CA ALA A 62 -15.57 1.58 -0.27
C ALA A 62 -14.61 2.21 -1.29
N ALA A 63 -13.79 1.41 -1.96
CA ALA A 63 -12.86 1.84 -2.99
C ALA A 63 -13.60 2.27 -4.28
N GLN A 64 -14.62 1.53 -4.69
CA GLN A 64 -15.44 1.86 -5.87
C GLN A 64 -16.04 3.27 -5.81
N LYS A 65 -16.34 3.77 -4.60
CA LYS A 65 -16.85 5.13 -4.39
C LYS A 65 -15.78 6.22 -4.57
N LYS A 66 -14.49 5.86 -4.51
CA LYS A 66 -13.39 6.85 -4.44
C LYS A 66 -12.67 7.09 -5.77
N ASN A 67 -12.92 6.27 -6.79
CA ASN A 67 -12.26 6.40 -8.10
C ASN A 67 -10.73 6.60 -7.93
N LEU A 68 -10.07 5.59 -7.37
CA LEU A 68 -8.66 5.68 -6.99
C LEU A 68 -7.74 5.69 -8.21
N LYS A 69 -6.75 6.57 -8.20
CA LYS A 69 -5.66 6.59 -9.17
C LYS A 69 -4.34 6.39 -8.46
N LEU A 70 -3.58 5.39 -8.86
CA LEU A 70 -2.25 5.10 -8.32
C LEU A 70 -1.20 5.35 -9.40
N GLY A 71 -0.19 6.13 -9.08
CA GLY A 71 0.97 6.34 -9.95
C GLY A 71 2.04 5.30 -9.65
N PHE A 72 2.65 4.73 -10.68
CA PHE A 72 3.72 3.76 -10.56
C PHE A 72 4.91 4.19 -11.44
N ILE A 73 6.04 4.54 -10.82
CA ILE A 73 7.22 5.05 -11.52
C ILE A 73 8.43 4.16 -11.26
N VAL A 74 9.06 3.71 -12.33
CA VAL A 74 10.32 2.95 -12.28
C VAL A 74 11.39 3.59 -13.16
N PHE A 75 12.66 3.24 -12.94
CA PHE A 75 13.73 3.59 -13.88
C PHE A 75 13.54 2.88 -15.21
N GLY A 76 13.63 3.62 -16.33
CA GLY A 76 13.09 3.17 -17.60
C GLY A 76 14.03 2.84 -18.72
N HIS A 77 15.28 3.29 -18.73
CA HIS A 77 15.98 3.30 -20.01
C HIS A 77 17.07 2.25 -20.19
N THR A 78 17.56 1.61 -19.13
CA THR A 78 18.76 0.74 -19.25
C THR A 78 18.69 -0.56 -18.48
N ASN A 79 17.67 -0.82 -17.69
CA ASN A 79 17.61 -2.03 -16.85
C ASN A 79 16.40 -2.91 -17.16
N PRO A 80 16.58 -4.06 -17.83
CA PRO A 80 15.51 -5.01 -18.15
C PRO A 80 14.74 -5.54 -16.93
N PHE A 81 15.31 -5.42 -15.73
CA PHE A 81 14.60 -5.75 -14.48
C PHE A 81 13.31 -4.96 -14.33
N PHE A 82 13.36 -3.65 -14.59
CA PHE A 82 12.18 -2.80 -14.46
C PHE A 82 11.12 -3.04 -15.54
N ASP A 83 11.49 -3.60 -16.68
CA ASP A 83 10.52 -4.03 -17.69
C ASP A 83 9.64 -5.17 -17.14
N LYS A 84 10.24 -6.13 -16.43
CA LYS A 84 9.49 -7.22 -15.77
C LYS A 84 8.62 -6.69 -14.61
N VAL A 85 9.12 -5.71 -13.86
CA VAL A 85 8.34 -5.07 -12.80
C VAL A 85 7.12 -4.36 -13.37
N LEU A 86 7.25 -3.68 -14.52
CA LEU A 86 6.14 -3.04 -15.20
C LEU A 86 5.12 -4.04 -15.77
N VAL A 87 5.57 -5.19 -16.26
CA VAL A 87 4.65 -6.26 -16.69
C VAL A 87 3.77 -6.67 -15.51
N GLY A 88 4.36 -6.99 -14.35
CA GLY A 88 3.59 -7.34 -13.16
C GLY A 88 2.67 -6.22 -12.67
N ALA A 89 3.14 -4.96 -12.72
CA ALA A 89 2.30 -3.82 -12.36
C ALA A 89 1.11 -3.65 -13.30
N ASN A 90 1.27 -3.91 -14.60
CA ASN A 90 0.19 -3.86 -15.57
C ASN A 90 -0.80 -5.02 -15.41
N GLU A 91 -0.33 -6.22 -15.12
CA GLU A 91 -1.18 -7.38 -14.82
C GLU A 91 -2.04 -7.11 -13.59
N GLU A 92 -1.45 -6.63 -12.50
CA GLU A 92 -2.18 -6.26 -11.27
C GLU A 92 -3.14 -5.08 -11.52
N SER A 93 -2.79 -4.15 -12.41
CA SER A 93 -3.65 -3.05 -12.81
C SER A 93 -4.99 -3.52 -13.39
N GLU A 94 -4.98 -4.61 -14.17
CA GLU A 94 -6.22 -5.18 -14.72
C GLU A 94 -7.12 -5.74 -13.60
N GLU A 95 -6.52 -6.41 -12.62
CA GLU A 95 -7.26 -6.90 -11.47
C GLU A 95 -7.82 -5.76 -10.60
N LEU A 96 -7.08 -4.66 -10.46
CA LEU A 96 -7.49 -3.50 -9.68
C LEU A 96 -8.65 -2.70 -10.31
N LYS A 97 -8.95 -2.89 -11.60
CA LYS A 97 -10.09 -2.25 -12.25
C LYS A 97 -11.43 -2.62 -11.61
N CYS A 98 -11.59 -3.85 -11.14
CA CYS A 98 -12.80 -4.26 -10.45
C CYS A 98 -13.06 -3.47 -9.15
N TYR A 99 -12.02 -2.84 -8.59
CA TYR A 99 -12.08 -1.98 -7.41
C TYR A 99 -12.21 -0.49 -7.76
N ASN A 100 -12.47 -0.17 -9.03
CA ASN A 100 -12.47 1.20 -9.55
C ASN A 100 -11.14 1.94 -9.25
N CYS A 101 -10.04 1.20 -9.36
CA CYS A 101 -8.69 1.71 -9.17
C CYS A 101 -7.94 1.68 -10.50
N GLN A 102 -7.46 2.83 -10.94
CA GLN A 102 -6.63 2.99 -12.12
C GLN A 102 -5.16 3.04 -11.70
N VAL A 103 -4.30 2.27 -12.34
CA VAL A 103 -2.84 2.40 -12.19
C VAL A 103 -2.27 3.09 -13.42
N ILE A 104 -1.49 4.14 -13.20
CA ILE A 104 -0.83 4.90 -14.27
C ILE A 104 0.67 4.65 -14.14
N THR A 105 1.24 3.93 -15.09
CA THR A 105 2.67 3.60 -15.09
C THR A 105 3.50 4.64 -15.84
N ARG A 106 4.70 4.94 -15.34
CA ARG A 106 5.68 5.81 -15.99
C ARG A 106 7.07 5.22 -15.87
N LYS A 107 7.89 5.48 -16.88
CA LYS A 107 9.33 5.30 -16.83
C LYS A 107 9.99 6.66 -16.68
N ALA A 108 10.86 6.81 -15.71
CA ALA A 108 11.68 8.00 -15.54
C ALA A 108 13.15 7.66 -15.84
N GLY A 109 13.92 8.65 -16.24
CA GLY A 109 15.36 8.51 -16.33
C GLY A 109 16.03 8.41 -14.96
N VAL A 110 17.37 8.31 -14.96
CA VAL A 110 18.16 8.07 -13.75
C VAL A 110 18.36 9.37 -12.94
N SER A 111 18.15 10.53 -13.56
CA SER A 111 18.34 11.81 -12.90
C SER A 111 17.21 12.14 -11.93
N ALA A 112 17.55 12.90 -10.88
CA ALA A 112 16.55 13.36 -9.91
C ALA A 112 15.50 14.26 -10.57
N GLU A 113 15.89 15.04 -11.57
CA GLU A 113 15.02 15.96 -12.31
C GLU A 113 13.98 15.20 -13.12
N GLU A 114 14.38 14.14 -13.82
CA GLU A 114 13.45 13.32 -14.61
C GLU A 114 12.47 12.59 -13.69
N MET A 115 12.93 12.06 -12.56
CA MET A 115 12.07 11.45 -11.56
C MET A 115 11.08 12.46 -10.99
N MET A 116 11.55 13.68 -10.64
CA MET A 116 10.70 14.76 -10.16
C MET A 116 9.65 15.17 -11.19
N SER A 117 10.04 15.27 -12.46
CA SER A 117 9.11 15.56 -13.57
C SER A 117 8.01 14.51 -13.67
N ALA A 118 8.38 13.23 -13.62
CA ALA A 118 7.43 12.13 -13.66
C ALA A 118 6.48 12.14 -12.45
N VAL A 119 6.98 12.40 -11.25
CA VAL A 119 6.17 12.54 -10.04
C VAL A 119 5.20 13.69 -10.17
N ASN A 120 5.66 14.87 -10.60
CA ASN A 120 4.81 16.05 -10.75
C ASN A 120 3.71 15.83 -11.80
N SER A 121 4.03 15.23 -12.93
CA SER A 121 3.03 14.88 -13.96
C SER A 121 1.92 13.99 -13.40
N LEU A 122 2.25 12.96 -12.62
CA LEU A 122 1.25 12.09 -12.01
C LEU A 122 0.41 12.80 -10.94
N VAL A 123 1.03 13.71 -10.18
CA VAL A 123 0.30 14.55 -9.21
C VAL A 123 -0.70 15.46 -9.92
N GLU A 124 -0.33 16.07 -11.05
CA GLU A 124 -1.23 16.86 -11.89
C GLU A 124 -2.36 16.04 -12.50
N GLU A 125 -2.11 14.75 -12.81
CA GLU A 125 -3.14 13.81 -13.24
C GLU A 125 -4.09 13.36 -12.10
N GLY A 126 -3.83 13.82 -10.87
CA GLY A 126 -4.69 13.60 -9.72
C GLY A 126 -4.56 12.21 -9.10
N VAL A 127 -3.35 11.66 -9.00
CA VAL A 127 -3.13 10.38 -8.31
C VAL A 127 -3.36 10.53 -6.80
N ASN A 128 -3.88 9.46 -6.19
CA ASN A 128 -4.18 9.37 -4.77
C ASN A 128 -3.05 8.68 -3.97
N GLY A 129 -2.07 8.13 -4.65
CA GLY A 129 -0.89 7.49 -4.06
C GLY A 129 0.15 7.18 -5.12
N LEU A 130 1.39 7.02 -4.71
CA LEU A 130 2.53 6.77 -5.60
C LEU A 130 3.35 5.57 -5.13
N ALA A 131 3.75 4.72 -6.07
CA ALA A 131 4.81 3.75 -5.91
C ALA A 131 5.97 4.16 -6.82
N ILE A 132 7.15 4.43 -6.25
CA ILE A 132 8.28 4.98 -6.98
C ILE A 132 9.55 4.19 -6.70
N ALA A 133 10.39 3.98 -7.71
CA ALA A 133 11.76 3.52 -7.56
C ALA A 133 12.71 4.73 -7.60
N PRO A 134 12.98 5.39 -6.46
CA PRO A 134 13.70 6.65 -6.44
C PRO A 134 15.22 6.44 -6.34
N GLY A 135 16.00 7.45 -6.71
CA GLY A 135 17.36 7.60 -6.19
C GLY A 135 17.33 8.10 -4.74
N ASN A 136 18.26 7.61 -3.91
CA ASN A 136 18.38 8.08 -2.51
C ASN A 136 19.02 9.46 -2.46
N THR A 137 18.23 10.49 -2.65
CA THR A 137 18.67 11.92 -2.67
C THR A 137 17.82 12.74 -1.71
N ASP A 138 18.39 13.85 -1.21
CA ASP A 138 17.68 14.79 -0.33
C ASP A 138 16.49 15.45 -1.06
N ILE A 139 16.62 15.66 -2.37
CA ILE A 139 15.55 16.20 -3.21
C ILE A 139 14.34 15.29 -3.18
N MET A 140 14.55 13.97 -3.37
CA MET A 140 13.45 12.99 -3.34
C MET A 140 12.88 12.83 -1.93
N ARG A 141 13.72 12.91 -0.89
CA ARG A 141 13.24 12.90 0.50
C ARG A 141 12.31 14.08 0.78
N SER A 142 12.70 15.28 0.36
CA SER A 142 11.88 16.49 0.50
C SER A 142 10.57 16.37 -0.30
N LYS A 143 10.63 15.78 -1.50
CA LYS A 143 9.44 15.56 -2.32
C LYS A 143 8.46 14.59 -1.69
N ILE A 144 8.95 13.52 -1.08
CA ILE A 144 8.10 12.56 -0.36
C ILE A 144 7.41 13.24 0.82
N ALA A 145 8.12 14.10 1.56
CA ALA A 145 7.52 14.87 2.66
C ALA A 145 6.45 15.86 2.16
N GLU A 146 6.70 16.54 1.04
CA GLU A 146 5.69 17.40 0.39
C GLU A 146 4.43 16.59 0.01
N LEU A 147 4.59 15.43 -0.60
CA LEU A 147 3.49 14.58 -1.01
C LEU A 147 2.69 14.06 0.21
N ALA A 148 3.38 13.65 1.27
CA ALA A 148 2.75 13.22 2.51
C ALA A 148 1.90 14.35 3.12
N SER A 149 2.41 15.60 3.13
CA SER A 149 1.66 16.78 3.60
C SER A 149 0.40 17.07 2.79
N LYS A 150 0.39 16.68 1.50
CA LYS A 150 -0.77 16.78 0.60
C LYS A 150 -1.71 15.58 0.69
N GLY A 151 -1.42 14.61 1.57
CA GLY A 151 -2.22 13.40 1.72
C GLY A 151 -2.02 12.37 0.60
N ILE A 152 -0.93 12.46 -0.15
CA ILE A 152 -0.54 11.51 -1.19
C ILE A 152 0.51 10.54 -0.62
N PRO A 153 0.13 9.35 -0.17
CA PRO A 153 1.07 8.37 0.38
C PRO A 153 2.04 7.87 -0.69
N VAL A 154 3.28 7.63 -0.28
CA VAL A 154 4.34 7.13 -1.15
C VAL A 154 4.87 5.80 -0.63
N VAL A 155 5.01 4.83 -1.52
CA VAL A 155 5.75 3.58 -1.34
C VAL A 155 7.02 3.65 -2.16
N THR A 156 8.17 3.32 -1.56
CA THR A 156 9.43 3.20 -2.31
C THR A 156 9.65 1.76 -2.76
N LEU A 157 10.20 1.60 -3.97
CA LEU A 157 10.41 0.32 -4.62
C LEU A 157 11.91 0.12 -4.92
N ASN A 158 12.41 -1.09 -4.71
CA ASN A 158 13.79 -1.50 -5.03
C ASN A 158 14.88 -0.71 -4.28
N THR A 159 14.86 0.61 -4.33
CA THR A 159 15.74 1.49 -3.57
C THR A 159 14.95 2.19 -2.49
N ASP A 160 15.45 2.17 -1.26
CA ASP A 160 14.81 2.83 -0.14
C ASP A 160 15.39 4.24 0.09
N ILE A 161 14.56 5.11 0.67
CA ILE A 161 14.98 6.41 1.22
C ILE A 161 14.71 6.39 2.71
N GLU A 162 15.72 6.04 3.47
CA GLU A 162 15.64 6.04 4.93
C GLU A 162 15.31 7.44 5.46
N ASN A 163 14.58 7.50 6.58
CA ASN A 163 14.15 8.75 7.23
C ASN A 163 13.29 9.66 6.33
N SER A 164 12.52 9.07 5.42
CA SER A 164 11.51 9.78 4.63
C SER A 164 10.10 9.50 5.14
N GLU A 165 9.14 10.34 4.76
CA GLU A 165 7.70 10.19 5.09
C GLU A 165 7.00 9.14 4.21
N ARG A 166 7.74 8.16 3.64
CA ARG A 166 7.13 7.04 2.92
C ARG A 166 6.35 6.14 3.88
N ILE A 167 5.28 5.56 3.39
CA ILE A 167 4.45 4.64 4.20
C ILE A 167 4.99 3.21 4.23
N ALA A 168 5.73 2.80 3.18
CA ALA A 168 6.32 1.46 3.07
C ALA A 168 7.49 1.44 2.09
N TYR A 169 8.33 0.41 2.21
CA TYR A 169 9.35 0.03 1.25
C TYR A 169 9.10 -1.40 0.77
N VAL A 170 9.22 -1.61 -0.53
CA VAL A 170 9.13 -2.92 -1.18
C VAL A 170 10.40 -3.18 -1.95
N GLY A 171 11.21 -4.11 -1.48
CA GLY A 171 12.50 -4.45 -2.09
C GLY A 171 13.27 -5.46 -1.26
N SER A 172 14.48 -5.78 -1.70
CA SER A 172 15.37 -6.69 -0.98
C SER A 172 15.89 -6.06 0.31
N ASN A 173 15.96 -6.85 1.37
CA ASN A 173 16.69 -6.44 2.58
C ASN A 173 18.20 -6.59 2.34
N TYR A 174 18.83 -5.52 1.92
CA TYR A 174 20.28 -5.51 1.63
C TYR A 174 21.17 -5.84 2.83
N ARG A 175 20.68 -5.62 4.06
CA ARG A 175 21.42 -5.97 5.29
C ARG A 175 21.52 -7.49 5.47
N ASP A 176 20.48 -8.22 5.07
CA ASP A 176 20.45 -9.68 5.17
C ASP A 176 21.04 -10.37 3.93
N SER A 177 21.03 -9.69 2.79
CA SER A 177 21.59 -10.22 1.52
C SER A 177 23.13 -10.15 1.46
N GLY A 178 23.77 -9.41 2.35
CA GLY A 178 25.22 -9.20 2.41
C GLY A 178 25.96 -10.10 3.43
N ARG A 179 25.28 -11.12 3.98
CA ARG A 179 25.87 -12.12 4.90
C ARG A 179 26.15 -13.44 4.25
#